data_c8ca032d9c8e7b360287741ce558befb
#
_entry.id   c8ca032d9c8e7b360287741ce558befb
#
_cell.length_a   1.000
_cell.length_b   1.000
_cell.length_c   1.000
_cell.angle_alpha   90.00
_cell.angle_beta   90.00
_cell.angle_gamma   90.00
#
_symmetry.space_group_name_H-M   'P 1'
#
loop_
_entity.id
_entity.type
_entity.pdbx_description
1 polymer ?
#
loop_
_entity_poly.entity_id
_entity_poly.type
_entity_poly.pdbx_seq_one_letter_code
_entity_poly.pdbx_strand_id
1 'polypeptide(L)'
;MTHIHSVISIFNNYIVNYMPREKIFRFKQFSVINDKTAMKVGTDGVLLGAWCDVDMAQHVLDVGTGCGVIALMIAQRNAQAIIDGIDIDNDAVSEARSNFRNSPWSDRMMAITANFNDFLNDKKYDLIVSNPPFFTNGILPPNPQRNNARHTTTLSLSQLIMKSATLLSSHGSIAMITPVEAETIVKRCIVESNLWIKRLTQVIPIEGSSAKRLLWQITVDESTPSYDQLIIETTNRNYTSEYIALTRNFYLKM
;
A
#
# COMPACT_ATOMS: atom_id res chain seq x y z
N MET A 1 -22.89 13.13 50.28
CA MET A 1 -22.51 12.17 49.27
C MET A 1 -22.93 12.53 47.83
N THR A 2 -23.69 13.60 47.62
CA THR A 2 -24.25 13.97 46.28
C THR A 2 -23.35 14.85 45.40
N HIS A 3 -22.28 15.48 45.96
CA HIS A 3 -21.38 16.36 45.15
C HIS A 3 -20.25 15.64 44.42
N ILE A 4 -19.83 14.45 44.86
CA ILE A 4 -18.71 13.70 44.25
C ILE A 4 -19.18 13.02 42.93
N HIS A 5 -20.43 12.56 42.87
CA HIS A 5 -20.98 11.95 41.64
C HIS A 5 -21.16 12.94 40.49
N SER A 6 -21.44 14.21 40.76
CA SER A 6 -21.60 15.22 39.70
C SER A 6 -20.26 15.62 39.08
N VAL A 7 -19.18 15.68 39.87
CA VAL A 7 -17.83 16.04 39.38
C VAL A 7 -17.24 14.92 38.52
N ILE A 8 -17.43 13.64 38.91
CA ILE A 8 -16.98 12.49 38.13
C ILE A 8 -17.73 12.39 36.78
N SER A 9 -19.03 12.68 36.78
CA SER A 9 -19.84 12.70 35.54
C SER A 9 -19.40 13.83 34.58
N ILE A 10 -19.05 15.00 35.10
CA ILE A 10 -18.55 16.12 34.29
C ILE A 10 -17.15 15.83 33.75
N PHE A 11 -16.25 15.23 34.55
CA PHE A 11 -14.92 14.82 34.09
C PHE A 11 -14.99 13.74 33.02
N ASN A 12 -15.85 12.72 33.19
CA ASN A 12 -16.03 11.68 32.18
C ASN A 12 -16.63 12.25 30.88
N ASN A 13 -17.56 13.16 30.93
CA ASN A 13 -18.09 13.85 29.73
C ASN A 13 -17.06 14.77 29.05
N TYR A 14 -16.15 15.41 29.82
CA TYR A 14 -15.06 16.19 29.25
C TYR A 14 -13.98 15.34 28.60
N ILE A 15 -13.61 14.21 29.18
CA ILE A 15 -12.62 13.27 28.62
C ILE A 15 -13.14 12.63 27.33
N VAL A 16 -14.42 12.23 27.29
CA VAL A 16 -15.04 11.62 26.08
C VAL A 16 -15.17 12.63 24.93
N ASN A 17 -15.32 13.95 25.21
CA ASN A 17 -15.42 14.97 24.17
C ASN A 17 -14.06 15.53 23.70
N TYR A 18 -12.94 15.19 24.34
CA TYR A 18 -11.59 15.67 23.99
C TYR A 18 -10.68 14.61 23.38
N MET A 19 -11.14 13.36 23.22
CA MET A 19 -10.41 12.40 22.42
C MET A 19 -10.60 12.76 20.93
N PRO A 20 -9.52 13.10 20.20
CA PRO A 20 -9.61 13.31 18.77
C PRO A 20 -10.23 12.04 18.17
N ARG A 21 -11.32 12.18 17.43
CA ARG A 21 -11.96 11.04 16.76
C ARG A 21 -10.95 10.46 15.79
N GLU A 22 -10.56 9.21 16.00
CA GLU A 22 -9.71 8.47 15.06
C GLU A 22 -10.29 8.58 13.65
N LYS A 23 -9.44 8.89 12.68
CA LYS A 23 -9.84 8.92 11.27
C LYS A 23 -9.93 7.49 10.76
N ILE A 24 -11.13 6.93 10.79
CA ILE A 24 -11.41 5.57 10.36
C ILE A 24 -11.93 5.58 8.92
N PHE A 25 -11.23 4.89 8.02
CA PHE A 25 -11.74 4.58 6.69
C PHE A 25 -12.39 3.19 6.71
N ARG A 26 -13.65 3.08 6.25
CA ARG A 26 -14.43 1.85 6.30
C ARG A 26 -14.54 1.21 4.94
N PHE A 27 -14.11 -0.05 4.85
CA PHE A 27 -14.36 -0.95 3.74
C PHE A 27 -15.51 -1.91 4.08
N LYS A 28 -15.94 -2.75 3.12
CA LYS A 28 -17.05 -3.70 3.33
C LYS A 28 -16.75 -4.75 4.39
N GLN A 29 -15.51 -5.26 4.45
CA GLN A 29 -15.13 -6.36 5.34
C GLN A 29 -14.17 -5.95 6.46
N PHE A 30 -13.58 -4.76 6.40
CA PHE A 30 -12.64 -4.27 7.41
C PHE A 30 -12.68 -2.75 7.52
N SER A 31 -12.02 -2.22 8.53
CA SER A 31 -11.84 -0.79 8.72
C SER A 31 -10.37 -0.49 8.97
N VAL A 32 -9.92 0.68 8.56
CA VAL A 32 -8.54 1.12 8.70
C VAL A 32 -8.51 2.41 9.52
N ILE A 33 -7.86 2.39 10.67
CA ILE A 33 -7.43 3.60 11.36
C ILE A 33 -6.30 4.20 10.52
N ASN A 34 -6.39 5.49 10.22
CA ASN A 34 -5.44 6.17 9.35
C ASN A 34 -5.21 7.60 9.85
N ASP A 35 -4.72 7.70 11.08
CA ASP A 35 -4.54 8.96 11.79
C ASP A 35 -3.07 9.41 11.84
N LYS A 36 -2.17 8.49 12.16
CA LYS A 36 -0.75 8.78 12.39
C LYS A 36 0.10 8.69 11.12
N THR A 37 -0.21 7.75 10.22
CA THR A 37 0.54 7.55 8.98
C THR A 37 0.58 8.80 8.11
N ALA A 38 1.75 9.10 7.55
CA ALA A 38 1.97 10.26 6.67
C ALA A 38 1.12 10.16 5.39
N MET A 39 1.03 8.97 4.80
CA MET A 39 0.23 8.70 3.61
C MET A 39 -1.14 8.17 4.02
N LYS A 40 -2.19 8.92 3.67
CA LYS A 40 -3.58 8.50 3.95
C LYS A 40 -4.05 7.43 2.97
N VAL A 41 -5.11 6.68 3.35
CA VAL A 41 -5.77 5.77 2.40
C VAL A 41 -6.16 6.56 1.15
N GLY A 42 -5.57 6.19 0.04
CA GLY A 42 -5.73 6.87 -1.24
C GLY A 42 -6.04 5.89 -2.37
N THR A 43 -6.42 6.44 -3.51
CA THR A 43 -6.76 5.66 -4.71
C THR A 43 -5.64 4.72 -5.15
N ASP A 44 -4.37 5.17 -5.08
CA ASP A 44 -3.22 4.36 -5.52
C ASP A 44 -3.09 3.06 -4.71
N GLY A 45 -3.21 3.13 -3.37
CA GLY A 45 -3.15 1.94 -2.52
C GLY A 45 -4.33 0.98 -2.74
N VAL A 46 -5.54 1.53 -2.92
CA VAL A 46 -6.73 0.71 -3.20
C VAL A 46 -6.64 0.06 -4.58
N LEU A 47 -6.17 0.79 -5.60
CA LEU A 47 -5.96 0.23 -6.93
C LEU A 47 -4.98 -0.93 -6.89
N LEU A 48 -3.82 -0.74 -6.27
CA LEU A 48 -2.78 -1.77 -6.17
C LEU A 48 -3.29 -3.00 -5.42
N GLY A 49 -3.92 -2.82 -4.25
CA GLY A 49 -4.45 -3.91 -3.44
C GLY A 49 -5.58 -4.68 -4.11
N ALA A 50 -6.37 -4.02 -4.98
CA ALA A 50 -7.43 -4.66 -5.76
C ALA A 50 -6.90 -5.37 -7.02
N TRP A 51 -5.83 -4.82 -7.65
CA TRP A 51 -5.35 -5.22 -8.97
C TRP A 51 -4.27 -6.29 -8.96
N CYS A 52 -3.34 -6.31 -7.98
CA CYS A 52 -2.20 -7.22 -7.97
C CYS A 52 -2.64 -8.69 -8.00
N ASP A 53 -1.82 -9.53 -8.64
CA ASP A 53 -2.06 -10.99 -8.70
C ASP A 53 -1.69 -11.63 -7.35
N VAL A 54 -2.68 -12.21 -6.67
CA VAL A 54 -2.53 -12.76 -5.31
C VAL A 54 -2.87 -14.24 -5.22
N ASP A 55 -3.42 -14.85 -6.28
CA ASP A 55 -4.10 -16.14 -6.20
C ASP A 55 -3.19 -17.28 -5.71
N MET A 56 -1.93 -17.29 -6.15
CA MET A 56 -0.96 -18.32 -5.81
C MET A 56 0.01 -17.92 -4.69
N ALA A 57 -0.10 -16.71 -4.15
CA ALA A 57 0.82 -16.21 -3.14
C ALA A 57 0.53 -16.81 -1.76
N GLN A 58 1.50 -17.55 -1.20
CA GLN A 58 1.45 -18.06 0.19
C GLN A 58 2.12 -17.10 1.17
N HIS A 59 3.21 -16.46 0.76
CA HIS A 59 3.96 -15.50 1.55
C HIS A 59 4.01 -14.16 0.84
N VAL A 60 3.46 -13.13 1.49
CA VAL A 60 3.37 -11.77 0.94
C VAL A 60 4.13 -10.79 1.82
N LEU A 61 4.88 -9.88 1.20
CA LEU A 61 5.54 -8.76 1.87
C LEU A 61 4.98 -7.44 1.35
N ASP A 62 4.40 -6.63 2.23
CA ASP A 62 3.95 -5.25 1.93
C ASP A 62 5.03 -4.26 2.40
N VAL A 63 5.77 -3.68 1.45
CA VAL A 63 6.90 -2.78 1.70
C VAL A 63 6.43 -1.34 1.73
N GLY A 64 6.66 -0.66 2.86
CA GLY A 64 6.07 0.64 3.14
C GLY A 64 4.58 0.50 3.44
N THR A 65 4.23 -0.44 4.32
CA THR A 65 2.83 -0.85 4.57
C THR A 65 1.94 0.29 5.06
N GLY A 66 2.52 1.34 5.64
CA GLY A 66 1.77 2.47 6.18
C GLY A 66 0.74 2.01 7.21
N CYS A 67 -0.53 2.34 6.99
CA CYS A 67 -1.65 1.88 7.83
C CYS A 67 -2.07 0.41 7.55
N GLY A 68 -1.41 -0.30 6.63
CA GLY A 68 -1.68 -1.70 6.30
C GLY A 68 -2.83 -1.93 5.32
N VAL A 69 -3.29 -0.90 4.60
CA VAL A 69 -4.47 -1.02 3.72
C VAL A 69 -4.27 -2.02 2.60
N ILE A 70 -3.10 -2.04 1.93
CA ILE A 70 -2.82 -2.97 0.84
C ILE A 70 -2.76 -4.41 1.37
N ALA A 71 -2.03 -4.63 2.46
CA ALA A 71 -1.96 -5.92 3.14
C ALA A 71 -3.35 -6.47 3.51
N LEU A 72 -4.24 -5.65 4.07
CA LEU A 72 -5.62 -6.02 4.42
C LEU A 72 -6.45 -6.38 3.18
N MET A 73 -6.30 -5.64 2.08
CA MET A 73 -6.99 -5.94 0.82
C MET A 73 -6.52 -7.27 0.22
N ILE A 74 -5.22 -7.57 0.30
CA ILE A 74 -4.66 -8.85 -0.12
C ILE A 74 -5.19 -9.98 0.78
N ALA A 75 -5.22 -9.78 2.10
CA ALA A 75 -5.78 -10.74 3.05
C ALA A 75 -7.24 -11.08 2.77
N GLN A 76 -8.05 -10.10 2.35
CA GLN A 76 -9.44 -10.32 1.93
C GLN A 76 -9.53 -11.17 0.66
N ARG A 77 -8.60 -11.02 -0.29
CA ARG A 77 -8.63 -11.69 -1.60
C ARG A 77 -8.05 -13.09 -1.56
N ASN A 78 -7.05 -13.32 -0.73
CA ASN A 78 -6.39 -14.61 -0.61
C ASN A 78 -6.47 -15.12 0.83
N ALA A 79 -7.26 -16.19 1.03
CA ALA A 79 -7.53 -16.76 2.35
C ALA A 79 -6.32 -17.52 2.93
N GLN A 80 -5.33 -17.89 2.13
CA GLN A 80 -4.18 -18.71 2.54
C GLN A 80 -2.91 -17.89 2.77
N ALA A 81 -2.84 -16.67 2.25
CA ALA A 81 -1.63 -15.87 2.32
C ALA A 81 -1.28 -15.46 3.76
N ILE A 82 -0.02 -15.66 4.14
CA ILE A 82 0.60 -15.10 5.34
C ILE A 82 1.27 -13.79 4.93
N ILE A 83 0.95 -12.70 5.60
CA ILE A 83 1.30 -11.36 5.15
C ILE A 83 2.15 -10.65 6.20
N ASP A 84 3.35 -10.25 5.79
CA ASP A 84 4.24 -9.40 6.54
C ASP A 84 4.17 -7.97 5.97
N GLY A 85 3.81 -6.99 6.80
CA GLY A 85 3.90 -5.57 6.45
C GLY A 85 5.14 -4.96 7.09
N ILE A 86 5.95 -4.23 6.35
CA ILE A 86 7.09 -3.51 6.92
C ILE A 86 7.01 -2.02 6.61
N ASP A 87 7.43 -1.22 7.56
CA ASP A 87 7.60 0.22 7.39
C ASP A 87 8.76 0.70 8.27
N ILE A 88 9.42 1.78 7.85
CA ILE A 88 10.48 2.41 8.64
C ILE A 88 9.91 3.28 9.77
N ASP A 89 8.67 3.74 9.61
CA ASP A 89 7.97 4.59 10.57
C ASP A 89 7.27 3.75 11.65
N ASN A 90 7.71 3.91 12.91
CA ASN A 90 7.11 3.24 14.05
C ASN A 90 5.63 3.55 14.26
N ASP A 91 5.20 4.78 13.97
CA ASP A 91 3.81 5.20 14.11
C ASP A 91 2.93 4.50 13.06
N ALA A 92 3.42 4.39 11.82
CA ALA A 92 2.79 3.63 10.75
C ALA A 92 2.64 2.15 11.12
N VAL A 93 3.72 1.52 11.61
CA VAL A 93 3.70 0.11 12.04
C VAL A 93 2.75 -0.11 13.22
N SER A 94 2.73 0.80 14.20
CA SER A 94 1.79 0.74 15.32
C SER A 94 0.34 0.77 14.84
N GLU A 95 0.04 1.63 13.86
CA GLU A 95 -1.28 1.76 13.26
C GLU A 95 -1.64 0.51 12.44
N ALA A 96 -0.72 -0.01 11.61
CA ALA A 96 -0.90 -1.26 10.88
C ALA A 96 -1.16 -2.46 11.81
N ARG A 97 -0.40 -2.59 12.89
CA ARG A 97 -0.63 -3.64 13.92
C ARG A 97 -2.02 -3.58 14.53
N SER A 98 -2.50 -2.37 14.83
CA SER A 98 -3.86 -2.16 15.33
C SER A 98 -4.90 -2.58 14.30
N ASN A 99 -4.72 -2.17 13.05
CA ASN A 99 -5.63 -2.49 11.95
C ASN A 99 -5.65 -4.00 11.66
N PHE A 100 -4.49 -4.66 11.63
CA PHE A 100 -4.39 -6.11 11.44
C PHE A 100 -5.08 -6.87 12.57
N ARG A 101 -4.82 -6.49 13.83
CA ARG A 101 -5.45 -7.11 15.00
C ARG A 101 -6.96 -7.00 15.00
N ASN A 102 -7.50 -5.89 14.50
CA ASN A 102 -8.94 -5.64 14.42
C ASN A 102 -9.58 -6.17 13.13
N SER A 103 -8.83 -6.84 12.26
CA SER A 103 -9.33 -7.44 11.03
C SER A 103 -9.73 -8.91 11.24
N PRO A 104 -10.57 -9.48 10.34
CA PRO A 104 -10.89 -10.90 10.34
C PRO A 104 -9.70 -11.84 10.08
N TRP A 105 -8.53 -11.30 9.72
CA TRP A 105 -7.35 -12.06 9.25
C TRP A 105 -6.14 -11.87 10.18
N SER A 106 -6.37 -11.48 11.42
CA SER A 106 -5.33 -11.13 12.41
C SER A 106 -4.33 -12.25 12.71
N ASP A 107 -4.73 -13.50 12.52
CA ASP A 107 -3.94 -14.71 12.76
C ASP A 107 -2.80 -14.93 11.74
N ARG A 108 -2.88 -14.29 10.57
CA ARG A 108 -1.93 -14.46 9.47
C ARG A 108 -1.32 -13.15 8.95
N MET A 109 -1.39 -12.09 9.75
CA MET A 109 -0.86 -10.78 9.42
C MET A 109 0.07 -10.24 10.52
N MET A 110 1.23 -9.73 10.13
CA MET A 110 2.18 -9.13 11.04
C MET A 110 2.72 -7.81 10.48
N ALA A 111 2.92 -6.79 11.34
CA ALA A 111 3.59 -5.55 10.95
C ALA A 111 4.88 -5.38 11.75
N ILE A 112 5.99 -5.04 11.08
CA ILE A 112 7.34 -4.99 11.60
C ILE A 112 7.95 -3.63 11.27
N THR A 113 8.56 -2.98 12.26
CA THR A 113 9.37 -1.80 12.01
C THR A 113 10.71 -2.23 11.43
N ALA A 114 10.99 -1.89 10.18
CA ALA A 114 12.23 -2.22 9.51
C ALA A 114 12.54 -1.24 8.38
N ASN A 115 13.82 -0.92 8.20
CA ASN A 115 14.29 -0.33 6.97
C ASN A 115 14.42 -1.43 5.92
N PHE A 116 13.71 -1.32 4.80
CA PHE A 116 13.72 -2.34 3.76
C PHE A 116 15.12 -2.62 3.18
N ASN A 117 15.98 -1.61 3.09
CA ASN A 117 17.36 -1.80 2.60
C ASN A 117 18.16 -2.76 3.48
N ASP A 118 17.91 -2.73 4.79
CA ASP A 118 18.61 -3.54 5.79
C ASP A 118 17.82 -4.79 6.18
N PHE A 119 16.62 -4.95 5.62
CA PHE A 119 15.75 -6.08 5.94
C PHE A 119 16.33 -7.39 5.43
N LEU A 120 16.67 -8.26 6.37
CA LEU A 120 17.15 -9.61 6.11
C LEU A 120 16.07 -10.60 6.54
N ASN A 121 15.76 -11.54 5.67
CA ASN A 121 14.85 -12.63 5.96
C ASN A 121 15.26 -13.86 5.16
N ASP A 122 15.41 -14.99 5.81
CA ASP A 122 15.66 -16.28 5.15
C ASP A 122 14.44 -16.79 4.39
N LYS A 123 13.26 -16.32 4.79
CA LYS A 123 11.99 -16.58 4.12
C LYS A 123 11.93 -15.85 2.78
N LYS A 124 11.51 -16.57 1.74
CA LYS A 124 11.22 -15.99 0.42
C LYS A 124 9.74 -15.64 0.30
N TYR A 125 9.45 -14.66 -0.54
CA TYR A 125 8.10 -14.15 -0.75
C TYR A 125 7.62 -14.47 -2.17
N ASP A 126 6.37 -14.89 -2.27
CA ASP A 126 5.71 -15.16 -3.56
C ASP A 126 5.17 -13.86 -4.18
N LEU A 127 4.84 -12.90 -3.32
CA LEU A 127 4.46 -11.56 -3.75
C LEU A 127 5.10 -10.51 -2.83
N ILE A 128 5.78 -9.54 -3.44
CA ILE A 128 6.21 -8.32 -2.77
C ILE A 128 5.39 -7.18 -3.35
N VAL A 129 4.66 -6.46 -2.50
CA VAL A 129 3.82 -5.34 -2.94
C VAL A 129 4.33 -4.03 -2.34
N SER A 130 4.24 -2.94 -3.10
CA SER A 130 4.60 -1.61 -2.59
C SER A 130 3.88 -0.49 -3.34
N ASN A 131 3.43 0.50 -2.58
CA ASN A 131 3.07 1.82 -3.07
C ASN A 131 4.13 2.81 -2.54
N PRO A 132 5.30 2.87 -3.18
CA PRO A 132 6.42 3.65 -2.66
C PRO A 132 6.14 5.15 -2.72
N PRO A 133 6.70 5.96 -1.80
CA PRO A 133 6.56 7.39 -1.88
C PRO A 133 7.22 7.93 -3.15
N PHE A 134 6.48 8.72 -3.93
CA PHE A 134 6.97 9.31 -5.17
C PHE A 134 7.62 10.67 -4.87
N PHE A 135 8.93 10.69 -4.78
CA PHE A 135 9.66 11.96 -4.81
C PHE A 135 10.08 12.24 -6.26
N THR A 136 9.30 13.07 -6.95
CA THR A 136 9.74 13.70 -8.21
C THR A 136 10.97 14.55 -7.88
N ASN A 137 12.10 14.22 -8.51
CA ASN A 137 13.32 15.00 -8.43
C ASN A 137 12.99 16.48 -8.69
N GLY A 138 13.11 17.35 -7.70
CA GLY A 138 13.11 18.79 -7.84
C GLY A 138 12.13 19.61 -7.02
N ILE A 139 11.10 19.04 -6.41
CA ILE A 139 10.23 19.83 -5.52
C ILE A 139 10.49 19.38 -4.08
N LEU A 140 11.50 20.00 -3.48
CA LEU A 140 11.76 19.89 -2.04
C LEU A 140 10.62 20.58 -1.28
N PRO A 141 10.05 19.94 -0.24
CA PRO A 141 9.14 20.65 0.66
C PRO A 141 9.87 21.82 1.32
N PRO A 142 9.17 22.91 1.65
CA PRO A 142 9.78 24.19 2.04
C PRO A 142 10.51 24.20 3.40
N ASN A 143 10.85 23.06 3.99
CA ASN A 143 11.55 23.01 5.27
C ASN A 143 12.91 22.26 5.19
N PRO A 144 14.06 22.99 5.12
CA PRO A 144 15.39 22.40 4.94
C PRO A 144 15.84 21.47 6.09
N GLN A 145 15.37 21.66 7.31
CA GLN A 145 15.80 20.87 8.48
C GLN A 145 15.19 19.45 8.48
N ARG A 146 14.07 19.22 7.80
CA ARG A 146 13.47 17.90 7.59
C ARG A 146 14.06 17.16 6.38
N ASN A 147 14.74 17.87 5.47
CA ASN A 147 15.27 17.31 4.23
C ASN A 147 16.50 16.42 4.46
N ASN A 148 17.43 16.81 5.33
CA ASN A 148 18.67 16.06 5.56
C ASN A 148 18.44 14.68 6.20
N ALA A 149 17.45 14.54 7.09
CA ALA A 149 17.09 13.26 7.69
C ALA A 149 16.29 12.35 6.72
N ARG A 150 15.57 12.92 5.75
CA ARG A 150 14.77 12.16 4.77
C ARG A 150 15.58 11.65 3.59
N HIS A 151 16.64 12.35 3.16
CA HIS A 151 17.48 11.91 2.03
C HIS A 151 18.27 10.63 2.30
N THR A 152 18.58 10.34 3.56
CA THR A 152 19.31 9.12 3.98
C THR A 152 18.40 7.92 4.25
N THR A 153 17.09 8.12 4.35
CA THR A 153 16.12 7.07 4.74
C THR A 153 15.10 6.72 3.66
N THR A 154 15.09 7.46 2.54
CA THR A 154 14.08 7.25 1.48
C THR A 154 14.47 6.10 0.57
N LEU A 155 13.64 5.05 0.55
CA LEU A 155 13.77 3.91 -0.36
C LEU A 155 13.55 4.37 -1.82
N SER A 156 14.58 4.26 -2.67
CA SER A 156 14.46 4.54 -4.10
C SER A 156 13.78 3.38 -4.85
N LEU A 157 13.19 3.64 -6.01
CA LEU A 157 12.61 2.59 -6.86
C LEU A 157 13.64 1.53 -7.27
N SER A 158 14.88 1.95 -7.54
CA SER A 158 15.96 1.01 -7.86
C SER A 158 16.28 0.10 -6.69
N GLN A 159 16.43 0.64 -5.48
CA GLN A 159 16.65 -0.15 -4.27
C GLN A 159 15.47 -1.08 -3.99
N LEU A 160 14.22 -0.59 -4.15
CA LEU A 160 13.03 -1.40 -3.97
C LEU A 160 13.05 -2.62 -4.90
N ILE A 161 13.24 -2.43 -6.20
CA ILE A 161 13.20 -3.52 -7.18
C ILE A 161 14.37 -4.48 -6.99
N MET A 162 15.61 -3.97 -6.89
CA MET A 162 16.80 -4.81 -6.75
C MET A 162 16.79 -5.62 -5.45
N LYS A 163 16.41 -5.00 -4.33
CA LYS A 163 16.28 -5.71 -3.06
C LYS A 163 15.13 -6.72 -3.09
N SER A 164 13.98 -6.37 -3.65
CA SER A 164 12.86 -7.29 -3.81
C SER A 164 13.27 -8.54 -4.59
N ALA A 165 14.01 -8.40 -5.70
CA ALA A 165 14.49 -9.53 -6.49
C ALA A 165 15.26 -10.54 -5.64
N THR A 166 16.01 -10.10 -4.63
CA THR A 166 16.77 -11.01 -3.72
C THR A 166 15.88 -11.73 -2.72
N LEU A 167 14.68 -11.25 -2.47
CA LEU A 167 13.72 -11.78 -1.49
C LEU A 167 12.61 -12.62 -2.12
N LEU A 168 12.48 -12.60 -3.45
CA LEU A 168 11.47 -13.40 -4.15
C LEU A 168 11.74 -14.91 -4.07
N SER A 169 10.66 -15.70 -4.03
CA SER A 169 10.69 -17.15 -4.27
C SER A 169 10.97 -17.43 -5.76
N SER A 170 11.16 -18.71 -6.11
CA SER A 170 11.49 -19.13 -7.49
C SER A 170 10.43 -18.75 -8.53
N HIS A 171 9.18 -18.52 -8.13
CA HIS A 171 8.07 -18.06 -8.96
C HIS A 171 7.46 -16.76 -8.45
N GLY A 172 8.24 -16.02 -7.66
CA GLY A 172 7.77 -14.82 -7.00
C GLY A 172 7.57 -13.64 -7.95
N SER A 173 6.81 -12.68 -7.49
CA SER A 173 6.50 -11.46 -8.25
C SER A 173 6.52 -10.22 -7.37
N ILE A 174 6.70 -9.06 -8.04
CA ILE A 174 6.59 -7.73 -7.44
C ILE A 174 5.37 -7.06 -8.04
N ALA A 175 4.48 -6.54 -7.21
CA ALA A 175 3.41 -5.65 -7.64
C ALA A 175 3.63 -4.25 -7.08
N MET A 176 3.59 -3.23 -7.92
CA MET A 176 3.74 -1.84 -7.47
C MET A 176 2.96 -0.87 -8.34
N ILE A 177 2.66 0.30 -7.77
CA ILE A 177 2.10 1.42 -8.50
C ILE A 177 3.13 2.55 -8.54
N THR A 178 3.26 3.21 -9.70
CA THR A 178 4.21 4.33 -9.89
C THR A 178 3.59 5.44 -10.73
N PRO A 179 4.08 6.68 -10.66
CA PRO A 179 3.81 7.68 -11.69
C PRO A 179 4.33 7.22 -13.05
N VAL A 180 3.73 7.71 -14.14
CA VAL A 180 4.18 7.39 -15.53
C VAL A 180 5.61 7.87 -15.79
N GLU A 181 6.03 8.93 -15.14
CA GLU A 181 7.38 9.51 -15.25
C GLU A 181 8.48 8.55 -14.77
N ALA A 182 8.12 7.57 -13.93
CA ALA A 182 9.07 6.58 -13.44
C ALA A 182 9.27 5.38 -14.39
N GLU A 183 8.54 5.31 -15.51
CA GLU A 183 8.53 4.15 -16.41
C GLU A 183 9.94 3.72 -16.86
N THR A 184 10.73 4.67 -17.33
CA THR A 184 12.09 4.40 -17.84
C THR A 184 13.01 3.81 -16.77
N ILE A 185 12.94 4.34 -15.53
CA ILE A 185 13.78 3.84 -14.43
C ILE A 185 13.33 2.46 -13.98
N VAL A 186 12.02 2.21 -13.93
CA VAL A 186 11.48 0.89 -13.56
C VAL A 186 11.87 -0.16 -14.58
N LYS A 187 11.68 0.10 -15.89
CA LYS A 187 12.08 -0.83 -16.95
C LYS A 187 13.56 -1.18 -16.92
N ARG A 188 14.43 -0.19 -16.67
CA ARG A 188 15.87 -0.43 -16.51
C ARG A 188 16.15 -1.36 -15.32
N CYS A 189 15.56 -1.07 -14.15
CA CYS A 189 15.78 -1.89 -12.95
C CYS A 189 15.28 -3.33 -13.12
N ILE A 190 14.18 -3.54 -13.85
CA ILE A 190 13.67 -4.88 -14.19
C ILE A 190 14.73 -5.67 -14.96
N VAL A 191 15.32 -5.08 -16.00
CA VAL A 191 16.38 -5.72 -16.81
C VAL A 191 17.63 -5.99 -15.97
N GLU A 192 18.10 -4.99 -15.20
CA GLU A 192 19.28 -5.12 -14.34
C GLU A 192 19.11 -6.18 -13.23
N SER A 193 17.87 -6.49 -12.84
CA SER A 193 17.56 -7.50 -11.82
C SER A 193 17.19 -8.87 -12.41
N ASN A 194 17.31 -9.09 -13.73
CA ASN A 194 16.89 -10.30 -14.43
C ASN A 194 15.43 -10.67 -14.14
N LEU A 195 14.55 -9.68 -14.16
CA LEU A 195 13.11 -9.82 -13.97
C LEU A 195 12.38 -9.56 -15.29
N TRP A 196 11.11 -9.95 -15.35
CA TRP A 196 10.24 -9.81 -16.52
C TRP A 196 8.97 -9.06 -16.15
N ILE A 197 8.44 -8.28 -17.09
CA ILE A 197 7.12 -7.68 -16.93
C ILE A 197 6.08 -8.78 -17.26
N LYS A 198 5.23 -9.11 -16.29
CA LYS A 198 4.08 -9.99 -16.51
C LYS A 198 2.87 -9.20 -17.01
N ARG A 199 2.59 -8.07 -16.37
CA ARG A 199 1.48 -7.18 -16.72
C ARG A 199 1.82 -5.73 -16.41
N LEU A 200 1.41 -4.83 -17.29
CA LEU A 200 1.52 -3.38 -17.11
C LEU A 200 0.18 -2.72 -17.45
N THR A 201 -0.46 -2.10 -16.46
CA THR A 201 -1.72 -1.40 -16.63
C THR A 201 -1.52 0.10 -16.50
N GLN A 202 -1.90 0.85 -17.53
CA GLN A 202 -1.96 2.30 -17.49
C GLN A 202 -3.24 2.76 -16.77
N VAL A 203 -3.11 3.57 -15.73
CA VAL A 203 -4.25 4.13 -15.01
C VAL A 203 -4.53 5.55 -15.52
N ILE A 204 -5.71 5.72 -16.07
CA ILE A 204 -6.22 6.95 -16.67
C ILE A 204 -7.31 7.50 -15.74
N PRO A 205 -7.11 8.69 -15.14
CA PRO A 205 -8.07 9.23 -14.17
C PRO A 205 -9.45 9.48 -14.77
N ILE A 206 -9.49 10.05 -15.97
CA ILE A 206 -10.71 10.42 -16.68
C ILE A 206 -10.57 10.04 -18.14
N GLU A 207 -11.59 9.47 -18.72
CA GLU A 207 -11.68 9.13 -20.14
C GLU A 207 -11.23 10.31 -21.03
N GLY A 208 -10.34 10.02 -22.00
CA GLY A 208 -9.75 11.01 -22.88
C GLY A 208 -8.55 11.78 -22.29
N SER A 209 -8.21 11.61 -21.01
CA SER A 209 -6.99 12.17 -20.41
C SER A 209 -5.79 11.23 -20.56
N SER A 210 -4.58 11.75 -20.32
CA SER A 210 -3.37 10.91 -20.28
C SER A 210 -3.31 10.06 -19.00
N ALA A 211 -2.68 8.88 -19.08
CA ALA A 211 -2.36 8.06 -17.92
C ALA A 211 -1.52 8.86 -16.90
N LYS A 212 -1.78 8.59 -15.63
CA LYS A 212 -1.05 9.24 -14.50
C LYS A 212 -0.32 8.25 -13.64
N ARG A 213 -0.73 6.97 -13.66
CA ARG A 213 -0.09 5.89 -12.90
C ARG A 213 0.12 4.68 -13.79
N LEU A 214 1.08 3.87 -13.40
CA LEU A 214 1.37 2.56 -13.95
C LEU A 214 1.28 1.54 -12.81
N LEU A 215 0.49 0.49 -13.01
CA LEU A 215 0.45 -0.68 -12.17
C LEU A 215 1.32 -1.76 -12.82
N TRP A 216 2.30 -2.22 -12.07
CA TRP A 216 3.30 -3.18 -12.51
C TRP A 216 3.10 -4.53 -11.81
N GLN A 217 3.02 -5.61 -12.58
CA GLN A 217 3.23 -6.98 -12.11
C GLN A 217 4.51 -7.48 -12.76
N ILE A 218 5.55 -7.65 -11.97
CA ILE A 218 6.90 -8.03 -12.38
C ILE A 218 7.17 -9.42 -11.82
N THR A 219 7.82 -10.30 -12.54
CA THR A 219 8.01 -11.71 -12.14
C THR A 219 9.44 -12.17 -12.41
N VAL A 220 9.87 -13.22 -11.70
CA VAL A 220 11.13 -13.92 -11.98
C VAL A 220 11.03 -14.84 -13.18
N ASP A 221 9.82 -15.31 -13.52
CA ASP A 221 9.59 -16.20 -14.66
C ASP A 221 9.61 -15.42 -15.98
N GLU A 222 10.26 -16.00 -17.00
CA GLU A 222 10.20 -15.43 -18.34
C GLU A 222 8.74 -15.30 -18.78
N SER A 223 8.36 -14.13 -19.25
CA SER A 223 6.98 -13.80 -19.54
C SER A 223 6.85 -12.89 -20.76
N THR A 224 5.83 -13.13 -21.57
CA THR A 224 5.38 -12.17 -22.58
C THR A 224 4.45 -11.17 -21.88
N PRO A 225 4.82 -9.87 -21.86
CA PRO A 225 4.05 -8.87 -21.10
C PRO A 225 2.64 -8.67 -21.67
N SER A 226 1.64 -8.59 -20.79
CA SER A 226 0.33 -8.05 -21.15
C SER A 226 0.26 -6.55 -20.84
N TYR A 227 -0.35 -5.80 -21.75
CA TYR A 227 -0.53 -4.35 -21.62
C TYR A 227 -2.02 -4.03 -21.67
N ASP A 228 -2.51 -3.28 -20.69
CA ASP A 228 -3.91 -2.86 -20.63
C ASP A 228 -4.05 -1.45 -20.04
N GLN A 229 -5.28 -0.95 -20.00
CA GLN A 229 -5.63 0.35 -19.45
C GLN A 229 -6.79 0.21 -18.48
N LEU A 230 -6.76 1.01 -17.41
CA LEU A 230 -7.85 1.17 -16.48
C LEU A 230 -8.25 2.65 -16.44
N ILE A 231 -9.43 2.96 -16.94
CA ILE A 231 -10.02 4.30 -16.82
C ILE A 231 -10.85 4.32 -15.55
N ILE A 232 -10.62 5.32 -14.67
CA ILE A 232 -11.35 5.43 -13.41
C ILE A 232 -12.73 6.04 -13.63
N GLU A 233 -12.78 7.20 -14.27
CA GLU A 233 -14.01 7.96 -14.49
C GLU A 233 -14.27 8.19 -15.99
N THR A 234 -15.53 8.17 -16.36
CA THR A 234 -15.99 8.66 -17.67
C THR A 234 -15.88 10.18 -17.75
N THR A 235 -16.09 10.75 -18.94
CA THR A 235 -16.15 12.20 -19.13
C THR A 235 -17.21 12.88 -18.26
N ASN A 236 -18.28 12.16 -17.89
CA ASN A 236 -19.37 12.64 -17.02
C ASN A 236 -19.10 12.44 -15.52
N ARG A 237 -17.87 12.08 -15.14
CA ARG A 237 -17.45 11.86 -13.74
C ARG A 237 -18.14 10.68 -13.04
N ASN A 238 -18.68 9.74 -13.79
CA ASN A 238 -19.14 8.46 -13.25
C ASN A 238 -17.98 7.45 -13.30
N TYR A 239 -17.90 6.57 -12.33
CA TYR A 239 -16.95 5.48 -12.37
C TYR A 239 -17.24 4.53 -13.53
N THR A 240 -16.19 4.04 -14.18
CA THR A 240 -16.31 3.04 -15.26
C THR A 240 -16.70 1.68 -14.70
N SER A 241 -17.27 0.82 -15.56
CA SER A 241 -17.60 -0.57 -15.21
C SER A 241 -16.38 -1.36 -14.76
N GLU A 242 -15.24 -1.13 -15.39
CA GLU A 242 -13.97 -1.80 -15.09
C GLU A 242 -13.44 -1.39 -13.69
N TYR A 243 -13.48 -0.10 -13.37
CA TYR A 243 -13.08 0.39 -12.05
C TYR A 243 -14.03 -0.11 -10.96
N ILE A 244 -15.34 -0.10 -11.22
CA ILE A 244 -16.34 -0.66 -10.30
C ILE A 244 -16.10 -2.16 -10.11
N ALA A 245 -15.91 -2.93 -11.19
CA ALA A 245 -15.66 -4.36 -11.10
C ALA A 245 -14.41 -4.67 -10.26
N LEU A 246 -13.35 -3.88 -10.39
CA LEU A 246 -12.10 -4.02 -9.65
C LEU A 246 -12.27 -3.71 -8.15
N THR A 247 -13.05 -2.69 -7.80
CA THR A 247 -13.05 -2.12 -6.45
C THR A 247 -14.32 -2.39 -5.64
N ARG A 248 -15.40 -2.90 -6.28
CA ARG A 248 -16.70 -3.12 -5.65
C ARG A 248 -16.68 -4.02 -4.41
N ASN A 249 -15.73 -4.95 -4.30
CA ASN A 249 -15.63 -5.84 -3.14
C ASN A 249 -15.05 -5.14 -1.90
N PHE A 250 -14.55 -3.93 -2.06
CA PHE A 250 -13.91 -3.15 -1.01
C PHE A 250 -14.75 -1.95 -0.58
N TYR A 251 -15.10 -1.05 -1.50
CA TYR A 251 -15.81 0.18 -1.15
C TYR A 251 -17.26 -0.06 -0.74
N LEU A 252 -17.74 0.70 0.26
CA LEU A 252 -19.11 0.57 0.78
C LEU A 252 -20.20 0.93 -0.25
N LYS A 253 -19.89 1.87 -1.14
CA LYS A 253 -20.83 2.41 -2.13
C LYS A 253 -20.24 2.24 -3.53
N MET A 254 -20.27 1.02 -4.03
CA MET A 254 -19.98 0.64 -5.41
C MET A 254 -20.77 -0.60 -5.81
#